data_05d8c4bab25bdb1df1f72d1a497d4967
#
_entry.id   05d8c4bab25bdb1df1f72d1a497d4967
#
_cell.length_a   1.000
_cell.length_b   1.000
_cell.length_c   1.000
_cell.angle_alpha   90.00
_cell.angle_beta   90.00
_cell.angle_gamma   90.00
#
_symmetry.space_group_name_H-M   'P 1'
#
loop_
_entity.id
_entity.type
_entity.pdbx_description
1 polymer ?
#
loop_
_entity_poly.entity_id
_entity_poly.type
_entity_poly.pdbx_seq_one_letter_code
_entity_poly.pdbx_strand_id
1 'polypeptide(L)'
;MTPAGGVRPNWPVFTDFDGERRRIEGELHDGVQQDLAAVSGTLQLALQLLDSDPAGARALLEEIEREARAALERVRVLAREIYPSILVSRGLAAALAGRAAVRVPERYPLELEEALYFSCVALLADSTKARVWEEDGVLRLEAEGSFDERAVAHVRSRFSSVGGQATVSGERLTASVPISGSAR
;
A
#
# COMPACT_ATOMS: atom_id res chain seq x y z
N MET A 1 50.63 1.21 4.41
CA MET A 1 49.62 1.44 3.37
C MET A 1 48.28 0.94 3.94
N THR A 2 47.49 1.82 4.50
CA THR A 2 46.20 1.54 5.16
C THR A 2 45.10 1.72 4.11
N PRO A 3 44.19 0.75 3.90
CA PRO A 3 43.10 0.97 2.98
C PRO A 3 42.05 1.90 3.60
N ALA A 4 41.63 2.84 2.78
CA ALA A 4 40.64 3.87 3.08
C ALA A 4 39.35 3.30 3.65
N GLY A 5 38.91 3.86 4.76
CA GLY A 5 37.62 3.59 5.38
C GLY A 5 36.47 3.96 4.43
N GLY A 6 35.77 2.96 3.97
CA GLY A 6 34.49 3.16 3.30
C GLY A 6 33.49 3.76 4.26
N VAL A 7 33.09 4.98 4.00
CA VAL A 7 31.97 5.64 4.68
C VAL A 7 30.73 4.81 4.36
N ARG A 8 30.22 4.08 5.36
CA ARG A 8 28.88 3.46 5.26
C ARG A 8 27.88 4.60 5.23
N PRO A 9 27.05 4.70 4.20
CA PRO A 9 25.98 5.68 4.21
C PRO A 9 25.07 5.40 5.41
N ASN A 10 24.92 6.43 6.24
CA ASN A 10 24.01 6.40 7.38
C ASN A 10 22.59 6.53 6.82
N TRP A 11 21.89 5.41 6.70
CA TRP A 11 20.50 5.36 6.24
C TRP A 11 19.55 5.63 7.41
N PRO A 12 18.94 6.80 7.52
CA PRO A 12 17.97 7.08 8.58
C PRO A 12 16.58 6.47 8.34
N VAL A 13 16.42 5.61 7.33
CA VAL A 13 15.10 5.22 6.78
C VAL A 13 14.51 3.96 7.44
N PHE A 14 15.28 3.22 8.23
CA PHE A 14 14.79 1.97 8.82
C PHE A 14 13.90 2.12 10.06
N THR A 15 13.89 3.29 10.70
CA THR A 15 13.10 3.51 11.92
C THR A 15 11.61 3.74 11.68
N ASP A 16 11.23 4.17 10.49
CA ASP A 16 9.82 4.44 10.16
C ASP A 16 9.07 3.16 9.69
N PHE A 17 9.78 2.22 9.09
CA PHE A 17 9.22 0.94 8.65
C PHE A 17 8.75 0.06 9.81
N ASP A 18 9.53 -0.01 10.88
CA ASP A 18 9.17 -0.79 12.08
C ASP A 18 8.03 -0.13 12.86
N GLY A 19 7.91 1.19 12.79
CA GLY A 19 6.79 1.95 13.35
C GLY A 19 5.50 1.69 12.57
N GLU A 20 5.56 1.80 11.25
CA GLU A 20 4.42 1.58 10.36
C GLU A 20 3.96 0.12 10.38
N ARG A 21 4.88 -0.83 10.36
CA ARG A 21 4.57 -2.26 10.50
C ARG A 21 3.87 -2.54 11.82
N ARG A 22 4.36 -2.02 12.95
CA ARG A 22 3.72 -2.18 14.26
C ARG A 22 2.35 -1.51 14.33
N ARG A 23 2.18 -0.35 13.68
CA ARG A 23 0.87 0.31 13.58
C ARG A 23 -0.12 -0.58 12.83
N ILE A 24 0.27 -1.12 11.68
CA ILE A 24 -0.58 -1.99 10.86
C ILE A 24 -0.86 -3.31 11.58
N GLU A 25 0.14 -3.92 12.23
CA GLU A 25 -0.05 -5.11 13.06
C GLU A 25 -1.05 -4.84 14.19
N GLY A 26 -0.97 -3.67 14.85
CA GLY A 26 -1.92 -3.24 15.88
C GLY A 26 -3.33 -3.02 15.31
N GLU A 27 -3.46 -2.29 14.23
CA GLU A 27 -4.76 -2.05 13.56
C GLU A 27 -5.40 -3.34 13.04
N LEU A 28 -4.58 -4.27 12.51
CA LEU A 28 -5.07 -5.58 12.08
C LEU A 28 -5.56 -6.41 13.28
N HIS A 29 -4.77 -6.44 14.34
CA HIS A 29 -5.10 -7.24 15.53
C HIS A 29 -6.32 -6.68 16.25
N ASP A 30 -6.33 -5.40 16.57
CA ASP A 30 -7.39 -4.78 17.36
C ASP A 30 -8.67 -4.57 16.54
N GLY A 31 -8.54 -4.10 15.31
CA GLY A 31 -9.68 -3.84 14.42
C GLY A 31 -10.41 -5.11 14.01
N VAL A 32 -9.66 -6.14 13.57
CA VAL A 32 -10.28 -7.42 13.16
C VAL A 32 -10.90 -8.15 14.34
N GLN A 33 -10.27 -8.11 15.52
CA GLN A 33 -10.84 -8.72 16.71
C GLN A 33 -12.14 -8.05 17.14
N GLN A 34 -12.22 -6.71 17.11
CA GLN A 34 -13.43 -5.96 17.40
C GLN A 34 -14.55 -6.27 16.41
N ASP A 35 -14.24 -6.30 15.12
CA ASP A 35 -15.21 -6.62 14.06
C ASP A 35 -15.77 -8.04 14.25
N LEU A 36 -14.91 -9.03 14.51
CA LEU A 36 -15.33 -10.41 14.72
C LEU A 36 -16.14 -10.58 16.01
N ALA A 37 -15.81 -9.84 17.06
CA ALA A 37 -16.57 -9.85 18.31
C ALA A 37 -17.97 -9.26 18.10
N ALA A 38 -18.09 -8.15 17.37
CA ALA A 38 -19.38 -7.53 17.02
C ALA A 38 -20.25 -8.48 16.19
N VAL A 39 -19.69 -9.04 15.10
CA VAL A 39 -20.37 -10.03 14.25
C VAL A 39 -20.85 -11.23 15.08
N SER A 40 -20.00 -11.74 15.99
CA SER A 40 -20.36 -12.89 16.84
C SER A 40 -21.50 -12.56 17.82
N GLY A 41 -21.47 -11.36 18.44
CA GLY A 41 -22.53 -10.91 19.33
C GLY A 41 -23.87 -10.71 18.62
N THR A 42 -23.86 -10.06 17.47
CA THR A 42 -25.05 -9.84 16.64
C THR A 42 -25.62 -11.17 16.12
N LEU A 43 -24.77 -12.13 15.75
CA LEU A 43 -25.19 -13.47 15.34
C LEU A 43 -25.91 -14.23 16.46
N GLN A 44 -25.39 -14.16 17.70
CA GLN A 44 -26.06 -14.77 18.87
C GLN A 44 -27.42 -14.17 19.11
N LEU A 45 -27.56 -12.83 18.96
CA LEU A 45 -28.86 -12.17 19.11
C LEU A 45 -29.83 -12.58 17.98
N ALA A 46 -29.37 -12.67 16.75
CA ALA A 46 -30.19 -13.14 15.63
C ALA A 46 -30.70 -14.57 15.86
N LEU A 47 -29.83 -15.46 16.38
CA LEU A 47 -30.21 -16.83 16.74
C LEU A 47 -31.28 -16.89 17.83
N GLN A 48 -31.22 -16.01 18.83
CA GLN A 48 -32.25 -15.95 19.89
C GLN A 48 -33.61 -15.46 19.38
N LEU A 49 -33.63 -14.65 18.34
CA LEU A 49 -34.85 -14.09 17.75
C LEU A 49 -35.50 -15.01 16.73
N LEU A 50 -34.82 -16.05 16.24
CA LEU A 50 -35.30 -16.86 15.12
C LEU A 50 -36.73 -17.38 15.26
N ASP A 51 -37.11 -17.83 16.46
CA ASP A 51 -38.42 -18.42 16.71
C ASP A 51 -39.46 -17.36 17.16
N SER A 52 -39.04 -16.27 17.80
CA SER A 52 -39.93 -15.26 18.39
C SER A 52 -40.15 -14.06 17.49
N ASP A 53 -39.15 -13.64 16.73
CA ASP A 53 -39.17 -12.55 15.76
C ASP A 53 -38.31 -12.87 14.54
N PRO A 54 -38.81 -13.68 13.60
CA PRO A 54 -38.05 -14.02 12.38
C PRO A 54 -37.69 -12.83 11.50
N ALA A 55 -38.50 -11.76 11.53
CA ALA A 55 -38.23 -10.55 10.75
C ALA A 55 -37.05 -9.77 11.34
N GLY A 56 -37.03 -9.61 12.66
CA GLY A 56 -35.89 -9.02 13.39
C GLY A 56 -34.61 -9.85 13.24
N ALA A 57 -34.71 -11.18 13.34
CA ALA A 57 -33.59 -12.07 13.10
C ALA A 57 -32.97 -11.87 11.69
N ARG A 58 -33.83 -11.78 10.67
CA ARG A 58 -33.39 -11.55 9.30
C ARG A 58 -32.69 -10.20 9.12
N ALA A 59 -33.22 -9.14 9.70
CA ALA A 59 -32.60 -7.81 9.66
C ALA A 59 -31.19 -7.82 10.26
N LEU A 60 -31.01 -8.50 11.42
CA LEU A 60 -29.70 -8.67 12.03
C LEU A 60 -28.72 -9.47 11.16
N LEU A 61 -29.19 -10.53 10.49
CA LEU A 61 -28.35 -11.31 9.57
C LEU A 61 -27.88 -10.48 8.36
N GLU A 62 -28.75 -9.62 7.82
CA GLU A 62 -28.40 -8.70 6.73
C GLU A 62 -27.41 -7.63 7.20
N GLU A 63 -27.48 -7.20 8.47
CA GLU A 63 -26.50 -6.31 9.07
C GLU A 63 -25.13 -6.99 9.24
N ILE A 64 -25.10 -8.21 9.78
CA ILE A 64 -23.89 -9.02 9.90
C ILE A 64 -23.20 -9.20 8.54
N GLU A 65 -23.96 -9.48 7.49
CA GLU A 65 -23.38 -9.64 6.15
C GLU A 65 -22.69 -8.35 5.68
N ARG A 66 -23.29 -7.18 5.92
CA ARG A 66 -22.69 -5.89 5.57
C ARG A 66 -21.43 -5.61 6.39
N GLU A 67 -21.47 -5.85 7.70
CA GLU A 67 -20.31 -5.65 8.60
C GLU A 67 -19.16 -6.59 8.25
N ALA A 68 -19.43 -7.87 8.00
CA ALA A 68 -18.43 -8.84 7.59
C ALA A 68 -17.76 -8.47 6.25
N ARG A 69 -18.53 -7.96 5.28
CA ARG A 69 -17.98 -7.47 4.00
C ARG A 69 -17.09 -6.25 4.21
N ALA A 70 -17.50 -5.31 5.06
CA ALA A 70 -16.70 -4.13 5.38
C ALA A 70 -15.40 -4.51 6.11
N ALA A 71 -15.46 -5.43 7.08
CA ALA A 71 -14.28 -5.95 7.77
C ALA A 71 -13.30 -6.64 6.82
N LEU A 72 -13.82 -7.47 5.91
CA LEU A 72 -12.99 -8.14 4.89
C LEU A 72 -12.29 -7.14 3.97
N GLU A 73 -12.95 -6.06 3.57
CA GLU A 73 -12.33 -5.04 2.73
C GLU A 73 -11.26 -4.26 3.50
N ARG A 74 -11.49 -3.93 4.79
CA ARG A 74 -10.43 -3.34 5.65
C ARG A 74 -9.19 -4.24 5.74
N VAL A 75 -9.38 -5.53 5.99
CA VAL A 75 -8.27 -6.50 6.01
C VAL A 75 -7.52 -6.54 4.67
N ARG A 76 -8.25 -6.50 3.55
CA ARG A 76 -7.62 -6.48 2.22
C ARG A 76 -6.80 -5.21 1.99
N VAL A 77 -7.28 -4.06 2.43
CA VAL A 77 -6.54 -2.80 2.34
C VAL A 77 -5.26 -2.89 3.17
N LEU A 78 -5.37 -3.26 4.45
CA LEU A 78 -4.22 -3.41 5.35
C LEU A 78 -3.21 -4.45 4.83
N ALA A 79 -3.67 -5.59 4.34
CA ALA A 79 -2.79 -6.63 3.79
C ALA A 79 -2.00 -6.15 2.55
N ARG A 80 -2.55 -5.20 1.79
CA ARG A 80 -1.85 -4.58 0.65
C ARG A 80 -0.77 -3.59 1.08
N GLU A 81 -0.94 -2.98 2.26
CA GLU A 81 0.02 -2.05 2.83
C GLU A 81 1.22 -2.76 3.48
N ILE A 82 1.02 -3.97 4.04
CA ILE A 82 2.05 -4.66 4.84
C ILE A 82 3.19 -5.25 3.99
N TYR A 83 2.89 -5.94 2.93
CA TYR A 83 3.91 -6.49 2.02
C TYR A 83 3.27 -7.22 0.82
N PRO A 84 3.38 -6.70 -0.37
CA PRO A 84 2.80 -7.37 -1.52
C PRO A 84 3.68 -8.58 -1.90
N SER A 85 3.32 -9.76 -1.44
CA SER A 85 3.97 -11.02 -1.85
C SER A 85 4.03 -11.17 -3.37
N ILE A 86 3.07 -10.57 -4.08
CA ILE A 86 3.04 -10.47 -5.55
C ILE A 86 4.19 -9.60 -6.06
N LEU A 87 4.55 -8.50 -5.37
CA LEU A 87 5.68 -7.66 -5.76
C LEU A 87 6.98 -8.47 -5.75
N VAL A 88 7.22 -9.20 -4.67
CA VAL A 88 8.41 -10.03 -4.53
C VAL A 88 8.44 -11.16 -5.55
N SER A 89 7.33 -11.86 -5.73
CA SER A 89 7.27 -13.07 -6.57
C SER A 89 7.10 -12.76 -8.06
N ARG A 90 6.38 -11.69 -8.43
CA ARG A 90 5.97 -11.37 -9.80
C ARG A 90 6.34 -9.96 -10.27
N GLY A 91 6.90 -9.12 -9.39
CA GLY A 91 7.34 -7.77 -9.70
C GLY A 91 6.23 -6.72 -9.79
N LEU A 92 6.66 -5.50 -10.08
CA LEU A 92 5.85 -4.29 -10.02
C LEU A 92 4.61 -4.34 -10.94
N ALA A 93 4.78 -4.81 -12.18
CA ALA A 93 3.67 -4.87 -13.14
C ALA A 93 2.53 -5.78 -12.67
N ALA A 94 2.87 -6.94 -12.08
CA ALA A 94 1.87 -7.86 -11.54
C ALA A 94 1.23 -7.31 -10.25
N ALA A 95 2.01 -6.66 -9.39
CA ALA A 95 1.54 -6.10 -8.14
C ALA A 95 0.58 -4.91 -8.32
N LEU A 96 0.77 -4.13 -9.40
CA LEU A 96 -0.07 -2.97 -9.75
C LEU A 96 -1.11 -3.28 -10.83
N ALA A 97 -1.26 -4.53 -11.25
CA ALA A 97 -2.22 -4.91 -12.29
C ALA A 97 -3.64 -4.42 -11.96
N GLY A 98 -4.27 -3.76 -12.92
CA GLY A 98 -5.61 -3.18 -12.76
C GLY A 98 -5.67 -1.88 -11.95
N ARG A 99 -4.54 -1.39 -11.44
CA ARG A 99 -4.45 -0.16 -10.64
C ARG A 99 -3.67 0.96 -11.34
N ALA A 100 -2.52 0.63 -11.92
CA ALA A 100 -1.69 1.56 -12.66
C ALA A 100 -1.28 0.95 -14.00
N ALA A 101 -1.02 1.80 -14.98
CA ALA A 101 -0.43 1.36 -16.24
C ALA A 101 1.09 1.21 -16.06
N VAL A 102 1.57 -0.02 -15.92
CA VAL A 102 3.00 -0.31 -15.73
C VAL A 102 3.59 -0.82 -17.04
N ARG A 103 4.60 -0.10 -17.55
CA ARG A 103 5.36 -0.44 -18.76
C ARG A 103 6.86 -0.49 -18.43
N VAL A 104 7.26 -1.55 -17.75
CA VAL A 104 8.66 -1.79 -17.39
C VAL A 104 9.08 -3.15 -17.95
N PRO A 105 10.25 -3.25 -18.61
CA PRO A 105 10.65 -4.47 -19.31
C PRO A 105 11.17 -5.55 -18.36
N GLU A 106 11.71 -5.19 -17.19
CA GLU A 106 12.47 -6.07 -16.33
C GLU A 106 12.09 -5.90 -14.86
N ARG A 107 12.75 -6.70 -14.02
CA ARG A 107 12.75 -6.59 -12.57
C ARG A 107 13.84 -5.60 -12.15
N TYR A 108 13.56 -4.87 -11.08
CA TYR A 108 14.49 -3.93 -10.49
C TYR A 108 14.88 -4.37 -9.08
N PRO A 109 15.93 -3.77 -8.48
CA PRO A 109 16.19 -3.94 -7.06
C PRO A 109 14.92 -3.72 -6.25
N LEU A 110 14.69 -4.57 -5.24
CA LEU A 110 13.44 -4.61 -4.49
C LEU A 110 13.08 -3.25 -3.90
N GLU A 111 14.07 -2.50 -3.46
CA GLU A 111 13.91 -1.16 -2.90
C GLU A 111 13.28 -0.16 -3.90
N LEU A 112 13.62 -0.28 -5.19
CA LEU A 112 13.03 0.54 -6.25
C LEU A 112 11.59 0.10 -6.56
N GLU A 113 11.35 -1.21 -6.65
CA GLU A 113 10.00 -1.75 -6.85
C GLU A 113 9.08 -1.39 -5.69
N GLU A 114 9.57 -1.44 -4.45
CA GLU A 114 8.84 -1.03 -3.25
C GLU A 114 8.53 0.47 -3.24
N ALA A 115 9.51 1.31 -3.53
CA ALA A 115 9.30 2.76 -3.59
C ALA A 115 8.20 3.13 -4.59
N LEU A 116 8.21 2.52 -5.78
CA LEU A 116 7.19 2.71 -6.80
C LEU A 116 5.83 2.13 -6.38
N TYR A 117 5.80 0.91 -5.86
CA TYR A 117 4.57 0.25 -5.44
C TYR A 117 3.83 1.03 -4.36
N PHE A 118 4.51 1.36 -3.25
CA PHE A 118 3.89 2.08 -2.14
C PHE A 118 3.53 3.52 -2.51
N SER A 119 4.29 4.16 -3.40
CA SER A 119 3.92 5.46 -3.94
C SER A 119 2.64 5.38 -4.79
N CYS A 120 2.52 4.37 -5.65
CA CYS A 120 1.28 4.14 -6.39
C CYS A 120 0.10 3.86 -5.45
N VAL A 121 0.29 3.01 -4.43
CA VAL A 121 -0.78 2.68 -3.47
C VAL A 121 -1.24 3.93 -2.72
N ALA A 122 -0.32 4.78 -2.28
CA ALA A 122 -0.66 6.02 -1.58
C ALA A 122 -1.41 7.03 -2.47
N LEU A 123 -1.14 7.05 -3.78
CA LEU A 123 -1.77 7.97 -4.72
C LEU A 123 -3.10 7.45 -5.28
N LEU A 124 -3.33 6.14 -5.29
CA LEU A 124 -4.48 5.50 -5.95
C LEU A 124 -5.73 5.38 -5.07
N ALA A 125 -5.80 6.10 -3.96
CA ALA A 125 -7.04 6.31 -3.24
C ALA A 125 -7.94 7.24 -4.09
N ASP A 126 -9.06 6.74 -4.58
CA ASP A 126 -10.15 7.46 -5.25
C ASP A 126 -9.82 8.19 -6.57
N SER A 127 -10.02 7.52 -7.69
CA SER A 127 -10.08 8.08 -9.06
C SER A 127 -8.76 8.59 -9.69
N THR A 128 -7.62 8.35 -9.08
CA THR A 128 -6.32 8.75 -9.63
C THR A 128 -5.87 7.76 -10.71
N LYS A 129 -5.44 8.27 -11.85
CA LYS A 129 -4.78 7.48 -12.89
C LYS A 129 -3.28 7.56 -12.69
N ALA A 130 -2.61 6.42 -12.56
CA ALA A 130 -1.16 6.37 -12.45
C ALA A 130 -0.53 5.55 -13.57
N ARG A 131 0.67 5.94 -13.99
CA ARG A 131 1.50 5.20 -14.93
C ARG A 131 2.94 5.13 -14.44
N VAL A 132 3.57 3.99 -14.67
CA VAL A 132 4.98 3.74 -14.36
C VAL A 132 5.65 3.23 -15.63
N TRP A 133 6.78 3.82 -15.99
CA TRP A 133 7.57 3.38 -17.14
C TRP A 133 9.05 3.63 -16.93
N GLU A 134 9.87 2.99 -17.72
CA GLU A 134 11.29 3.26 -17.83
C GLU A 134 11.58 4.04 -19.12
N GLU A 135 12.44 5.01 -19.01
CA GLU A 135 12.93 5.80 -20.14
C GLU A 135 14.35 6.28 -19.84
N ASP A 136 15.29 5.96 -20.74
CA ASP A 136 16.70 6.38 -20.67
C ASP A 136 17.39 6.02 -19.33
N GLY A 137 17.13 4.86 -18.78
CA GLY A 137 17.70 4.40 -17.51
C GLY A 137 17.13 5.12 -16.27
N VAL A 138 15.96 5.71 -16.42
CA VAL A 138 15.22 6.38 -15.35
C VAL A 138 13.84 5.74 -15.21
N LEU A 139 13.53 5.25 -14.03
CA LEU A 139 12.17 4.85 -13.68
C LEU A 139 11.34 6.10 -13.36
N ARG A 140 10.17 6.18 -13.97
CA ARG A 140 9.25 7.31 -13.84
C ARG A 140 7.90 6.87 -13.34
N LEU A 141 7.32 7.67 -12.46
CA LEU A 141 5.94 7.58 -12.02
C LEU A 141 5.26 8.91 -12.34
N GLU A 142 4.11 8.83 -12.95
CA GLU A 142 3.20 9.97 -13.11
C GLU A 142 1.81 9.58 -12.63
N ALA A 143 1.17 10.49 -11.90
CA ALA A 143 -0.20 10.35 -11.46
C ALA A 143 -0.98 11.64 -11.74
N GLU A 144 -2.25 11.49 -12.12
CA GLU A 144 -3.17 12.61 -12.37
C GLU A 144 -4.37 12.47 -11.44
N GLY A 145 -4.69 13.54 -10.71
CA GLY A 145 -5.80 13.62 -9.76
C GLY A 145 -5.55 14.61 -8.63
N SER A 146 -6.42 14.57 -7.64
CA SER A 146 -6.25 15.35 -6.41
C SER A 146 -5.47 14.52 -5.39
N PHE A 147 -4.43 15.11 -4.81
CA PHE A 147 -3.56 14.44 -3.85
C PHE A 147 -3.62 15.14 -2.50
N ASP A 148 -3.76 14.40 -1.43
CA ASP A 148 -3.59 14.95 -0.11
C ASP A 148 -2.10 15.19 0.23
N GLU A 149 -1.82 16.06 1.20
CA GLU A 149 -0.46 16.39 1.58
C GLU A 149 0.33 15.19 2.12
N ARG A 150 -0.35 14.22 2.76
CA ARG A 150 0.28 13.02 3.33
C ARG A 150 0.74 12.09 2.22
N ALA A 151 -0.12 11.85 1.20
CA ALA A 151 0.24 11.06 0.05
C ALA A 151 1.45 11.66 -0.69
N VAL A 152 1.46 12.98 -0.90
CA VAL A 152 2.58 13.69 -1.54
C VAL A 152 3.86 13.57 -0.70
N ALA A 153 3.78 13.78 0.61
CA ALA A 153 4.91 13.64 1.52
C ALA A 153 5.48 12.21 1.52
N HIS A 154 4.58 11.22 1.52
CA HIS A 154 4.95 9.80 1.44
C HIS A 154 5.71 9.50 0.14
N VAL A 155 5.20 9.92 -1.02
CA VAL A 155 5.88 9.72 -2.31
C VAL A 155 7.26 10.39 -2.33
N ARG A 156 7.36 11.64 -1.86
CA ARG A 156 8.64 12.35 -1.77
C ARG A 156 9.65 11.61 -0.91
N SER A 157 9.23 11.15 0.28
CA SER A 157 10.07 10.37 1.18
C SER A 157 10.57 9.08 0.53
N ARG A 158 9.68 8.32 -0.09
CA ARG A 158 10.01 7.06 -0.77
C ARG A 158 10.99 7.25 -1.91
N PHE A 159 10.75 8.21 -2.79
CA PHE A 159 11.67 8.47 -3.90
C PHE A 159 13.01 8.99 -3.42
N SER A 160 13.03 9.91 -2.44
CA SER A 160 14.28 10.39 -1.83
C SER A 160 15.12 9.25 -1.24
N SER A 161 14.50 8.25 -0.61
CA SER A 161 15.23 7.14 0.02
C SER A 161 15.98 6.26 -0.99
N VAL A 162 15.55 6.25 -2.24
CA VAL A 162 16.18 5.49 -3.34
C VAL A 162 16.97 6.39 -4.31
N GLY A 163 17.25 7.64 -3.91
CA GLY A 163 18.00 8.58 -4.74
C GLY A 163 17.19 9.24 -5.86
N GLY A 164 15.88 9.19 -5.78
CA GLY A 164 14.96 9.82 -6.71
C GLY A 164 14.40 11.15 -6.20
N GLN A 165 13.46 11.70 -6.95
CA GLN A 165 12.77 12.94 -6.63
C GLN A 165 11.29 12.89 -7.04
N ALA A 166 10.45 13.69 -6.37
CA ALA A 166 9.04 13.82 -6.71
C ALA A 166 8.58 15.28 -6.63
N THR A 167 7.78 15.70 -7.60
CA THR A 167 7.22 17.04 -7.72
C THR A 167 5.72 16.98 -8.00
N VAL A 168 5.00 18.00 -7.53
CA VAL A 168 3.57 18.18 -7.78
C VAL A 168 3.36 19.52 -8.48
N SER A 169 2.60 19.53 -9.53
CA SER A 169 2.20 20.72 -10.28
C SER A 169 0.70 20.62 -10.60
N GLY A 170 -0.11 21.38 -9.87
CA GLY A 170 -1.57 21.27 -9.96
C GLY A 170 -2.06 19.86 -9.63
N GLU A 171 -2.82 19.27 -10.55
CA GLU A 171 -3.36 17.91 -10.42
C GLU A 171 -2.41 16.82 -10.98
N ARG A 172 -1.14 17.14 -11.21
CA ARG A 172 -0.15 16.18 -11.71
C ARG A 172 0.98 16.01 -10.72
N LEU A 173 1.25 14.77 -10.34
CA LEU A 173 2.43 14.35 -9.60
C LEU A 173 3.36 13.60 -10.53
N THR A 174 4.64 13.98 -10.54
CA THR A 174 5.69 13.28 -11.27
C THR A 174 6.80 12.89 -10.30
N ALA A 175 7.30 11.66 -10.43
CA ALA A 175 8.45 11.21 -9.67
C ALA A 175 9.40 10.43 -10.58
N SER A 176 10.68 10.48 -10.28
CA SER A 176 11.71 9.83 -11.07
C SER A 176 12.86 9.35 -10.20
N VAL A 177 13.42 8.19 -10.55
CA VAL A 177 14.60 7.63 -9.90
C VAL A 177 15.53 7.03 -10.94
N PRO A 178 16.82 7.40 -10.94
CA PRO A 178 17.80 6.79 -11.82
C PRO A 178 17.94 5.29 -11.46
N ILE A 179 17.94 4.44 -12.46
CA ILE A 179 18.33 3.04 -12.29
C ILE A 179 19.84 3.05 -12.17
N SER A 180 20.36 3.15 -10.92
CA SER A 180 21.80 3.12 -10.69
C SER A 180 22.36 1.83 -11.26
N GLY A 181 23.25 1.94 -12.23
CA GLY A 181 23.71 0.85 -13.05
C GLY A 181 24.03 -0.40 -12.25
N SER A 182 23.34 -1.47 -12.54
CA SER A 182 23.86 -2.81 -12.34
C SER A 182 25.12 -2.86 -13.19
N ALA A 183 26.27 -2.78 -12.55
CA ALA A 183 27.55 -3.11 -13.22
C ALA A 183 27.36 -4.49 -13.86
N ARG A 184 27.50 -4.53 -15.18
CA ARG A 184 27.56 -5.73 -15.99
C ARG A 184 28.71 -6.62 -15.56
#